data_a649e5bf7fccfd7f8f1731ad0d525a13
#
_entry.id   a649e5bf7fccfd7f8f1731ad0d525a13
#
_cell.length_a   1.000
_cell.length_b   1.000
_cell.length_c   1.000
_cell.angle_alpha   90.00
_cell.angle_beta   90.00
_cell.angle_gamma   90.00
#
_symmetry.space_group_name_H-M   'P 1'
#
loop_
_entity.id
_entity.type
_entity.pdbx_description
1 polymer ?
#
loop_
_entity_poly.entity_id
_entity_poly.type
_entity_poly.pdbx_seq_one_letter_code
_entity_poly.pdbx_strand_id
1 'polypeptide(L)'
;MTVTEAPRAAAVEAAAAPSPSAPPTGLAAVVGSGDPRTIGKLFVGTSLLFLLASGVAGTLVGVEQYQSDSSQIFGADTAVRVFTLHSTAGLFLGVLPLLLGLATAVVPLQVGAATVAFPRASAAAYWTWLVSGGVMLSTYALDGGPFGSDSDAVALYALALIAVIVALIVATISVVTTVLTLRAPGMSLRRAPLFSWSMVVGGSVWLLVLPVQAAMLLLAFLDMRYGPNAFGGASLLYDRIAWVFWQPTLYVVAVPALGIIGDIVPVFARRRHQRHKAAIVLLGLAASFGFGAWAQVGVTMDGGGSAPWVDGGPWQVIGVLAVLPVLGLLGLWTLTLGAGRPKLGTPLVLAMLSGLLVFLGIAGGIGTVIVALDLDGTTWMTAQALLVLIGTVVAALAGVAFWAPKLYGKLLPDSLVRLGATLMALGALVAAVPLAIAGSIGQARVVAGGIDSVASGDVSTVETLDLVSAIGLGVTVLGALLVGGALLARRRGDGPGDDPWEGHTLEWTTSSPPPIGNFATLPAITSEAPLYDARYAPASSTESTD
;
A
#
# COMPACT_ATOMS: atom_id res chain seq x y z
N MET A 1 15.19 -44.65 -73.35
CA MET A 1 14.28 -43.89 -72.53
C MET A 1 14.27 -44.52 -71.15
N THR A 2 15.07 -44.01 -70.28
CA THR A 2 15.20 -44.46 -68.87
C THR A 2 14.34 -43.53 -68.02
N VAL A 3 13.29 -44.08 -67.43
CA VAL A 3 12.40 -43.36 -66.49
C VAL A 3 13.12 -43.35 -65.14
N THR A 4 13.49 -42.17 -64.69
CA THR A 4 14.10 -41.95 -63.38
C THR A 4 12.98 -41.91 -62.34
N GLU A 5 12.94 -42.89 -61.43
CA GLU A 5 12.05 -42.82 -60.26
C GLU A 5 12.48 -41.71 -59.31
N ALA A 6 11.51 -40.86 -58.95
CA ALA A 6 11.70 -39.84 -57.92
C ALA A 6 11.83 -40.50 -56.55
N PRO A 7 12.73 -40.02 -55.65
CA PRO A 7 12.88 -40.58 -54.32
C PRO A 7 11.62 -40.32 -53.49
N ARG A 8 11.08 -41.40 -52.91
CA ARG A 8 10.02 -41.36 -51.90
C ARG A 8 10.48 -40.47 -50.73
N ALA A 9 9.80 -39.33 -50.55
CA ALA A 9 9.96 -38.53 -49.36
C ALA A 9 9.62 -39.41 -48.15
N ALA A 10 10.61 -39.63 -47.28
CA ALA A 10 10.41 -40.26 -46.00
C ALA A 10 9.40 -39.44 -45.19
N ALA A 11 8.29 -40.05 -44.83
CA ALA A 11 7.33 -39.48 -43.89
C ALA A 11 8.08 -39.19 -42.58
N VAL A 12 8.35 -37.93 -42.30
CA VAL A 12 8.78 -37.48 -40.99
C VAL A 12 7.63 -37.80 -40.07
N GLU A 13 7.78 -38.80 -39.24
CA GLU A 13 6.88 -39.13 -38.15
C GLU A 13 6.79 -37.86 -37.26
N ALA A 14 5.71 -37.12 -37.39
CA ALA A 14 5.43 -35.96 -36.53
C ALA A 14 5.37 -36.52 -35.10
N ALA A 15 6.43 -36.28 -34.33
CA ALA A 15 6.44 -36.58 -32.91
C ALA A 15 5.16 -35.97 -32.33
N ALA A 16 4.27 -36.81 -31.81
CA ALA A 16 3.00 -36.37 -31.22
C ALA A 16 3.35 -35.31 -30.17
N ALA A 17 2.81 -34.10 -30.34
CA ALA A 17 2.95 -33.06 -29.37
C ALA A 17 2.55 -33.65 -28.00
N PRO A 18 3.33 -33.44 -26.93
CA PRO A 18 3.01 -33.99 -25.63
C PRO A 18 1.59 -33.58 -25.28
N SER A 19 0.77 -34.58 -24.93
CA SER A 19 -0.61 -34.34 -24.50
C SER A 19 -0.59 -33.25 -23.44
N PRO A 20 -1.48 -32.22 -23.50
CA PRO A 20 -1.49 -31.18 -22.48
C PRO A 20 -1.65 -31.84 -21.11
N SER A 21 -0.63 -31.71 -20.28
CA SER A 21 -0.65 -32.22 -18.92
C SER A 21 -1.89 -31.66 -18.21
N ALA A 22 -2.59 -32.53 -17.47
CA ALA A 22 -3.74 -32.09 -16.70
C ALA A 22 -3.36 -30.86 -15.85
N PRO A 23 -4.21 -29.82 -15.80
CA PRO A 23 -3.89 -28.63 -15.03
C PRO A 23 -3.57 -28.99 -13.58
N PRO A 24 -2.55 -28.40 -12.98
CA PRO A 24 -2.16 -28.71 -11.61
C PRO A 24 -3.34 -28.39 -10.67
N THR A 25 -3.54 -29.23 -9.66
CA THR A 25 -4.59 -29.09 -8.65
C THR A 25 -4.01 -28.88 -7.25
N GLY A 26 -4.79 -28.40 -6.30
CA GLY A 26 -4.36 -28.20 -4.92
C GLY A 26 -3.24 -27.16 -4.78
N LEU A 27 -2.27 -27.43 -3.92
CA LEU A 27 -1.15 -26.51 -3.65
C LEU A 27 -0.29 -26.24 -4.90
N ALA A 28 -0.11 -27.21 -5.77
CA ALA A 28 0.65 -27.03 -7.01
C ALA A 28 0.01 -26.01 -7.95
N ALA A 29 -1.33 -25.92 -7.98
CA ALA A 29 -2.06 -24.92 -8.74
C ALA A 29 -1.83 -23.50 -8.20
N VAL A 30 -1.65 -23.36 -6.90
CA VAL A 30 -1.40 -22.05 -6.24
C VAL A 30 0.06 -21.64 -6.42
N VAL A 31 1.00 -22.54 -6.12
CA VAL A 31 2.45 -22.25 -6.17
C VAL A 31 2.91 -21.96 -7.59
N GLY A 32 2.42 -22.71 -8.57
CA GLY A 32 2.76 -22.54 -9.99
C GLY A 32 1.91 -21.50 -10.73
N SER A 33 1.00 -20.81 -10.05
CA SER A 33 0.08 -19.87 -10.69
C SER A 33 0.77 -18.61 -11.19
N GLY A 34 0.54 -18.27 -12.46
CA GLY A 34 0.82 -16.94 -13.03
C GLY A 34 -0.44 -16.07 -13.15
N ASP A 35 -1.60 -16.53 -12.63
CA ASP A 35 -2.83 -15.75 -12.66
C ASP A 35 -2.75 -14.53 -11.72
N PRO A 36 -2.91 -13.30 -12.25
CA PRO A 36 -2.77 -12.09 -11.45
C PRO A 36 -3.77 -12.01 -10.30
N ARG A 37 -4.95 -12.61 -10.42
CA ARG A 37 -5.94 -12.63 -9.33
C ARG A 37 -5.50 -13.56 -8.19
N THR A 38 -4.92 -14.71 -8.54
CA THR A 38 -4.38 -15.64 -7.53
C THR A 38 -3.22 -15.00 -6.80
N ILE A 39 -2.26 -14.41 -7.52
CA ILE A 39 -1.11 -13.72 -6.93
C ILE A 39 -1.55 -12.50 -6.10
N GLY A 40 -2.48 -11.70 -6.62
CA GLY A 40 -3.02 -10.54 -5.90
C GLY A 40 -3.72 -10.94 -4.59
N LYS A 41 -4.53 -12.01 -4.60
CA LYS A 41 -5.17 -12.54 -3.38
C LYS A 41 -4.16 -13.07 -2.36
N LEU A 42 -3.09 -13.70 -2.82
CA LEU A 42 -2.01 -14.16 -1.95
C LEU A 42 -1.31 -12.97 -1.28
N PHE A 43 -0.92 -11.94 -2.05
CA PHE A 43 -0.37 -10.71 -1.48
C PHE A 43 -1.32 -10.08 -0.46
N VAL A 44 -2.59 -9.85 -0.83
CA VAL A 44 -3.59 -9.23 0.07
C VAL A 44 -3.75 -10.03 1.36
N GLY A 45 -3.95 -11.35 1.27
CA GLY A 45 -4.16 -12.18 2.45
C GLY A 45 -2.96 -12.23 3.38
N THR A 46 -1.76 -12.42 2.81
CA THR A 46 -0.52 -12.50 3.60
C THR A 46 -0.14 -11.14 4.20
N SER A 47 -0.33 -10.05 3.44
CA SER A 47 -0.08 -8.69 3.94
C SER A 47 -0.99 -8.32 5.11
N LEU A 48 -2.27 -8.68 5.05
CA LEU A 48 -3.21 -8.44 6.16
C LEU A 48 -2.82 -9.24 7.40
N LEU A 49 -2.27 -10.44 7.25
CA LEU A 49 -1.73 -11.22 8.36
C LEU A 49 -0.52 -10.53 9.00
N PHE A 50 0.42 -10.06 8.18
CA PHE A 50 1.58 -9.31 8.67
C PHE A 50 1.19 -7.97 9.31
N LEU A 51 0.20 -7.26 8.75
CA LEU A 51 -0.34 -6.03 9.35
C LEU A 51 -0.98 -6.29 10.72
N LEU A 52 -1.71 -7.39 10.86
CA LEU A 52 -2.27 -7.76 12.15
C LEU A 52 -1.17 -8.06 13.17
N ALA A 53 -0.16 -8.86 12.80
CA ALA A 53 0.96 -9.16 13.67
C ALA A 53 1.77 -7.90 14.04
N SER A 54 2.04 -7.03 13.06
CA SER A 54 2.67 -5.72 13.27
C SER A 54 1.82 -4.83 14.19
N GLY A 55 0.51 -4.78 14.00
CA GLY A 55 -0.40 -4.01 14.87
C GLY A 55 -0.38 -4.48 16.32
N VAL A 56 -0.35 -5.81 16.55
CA VAL A 56 -0.20 -6.38 17.91
C VAL A 56 1.13 -5.96 18.50
N ALA A 57 2.24 -6.10 17.76
CA ALA A 57 3.56 -5.68 18.25
C ALA A 57 3.62 -4.17 18.55
N GLY A 58 3.03 -3.33 17.69
CA GLY A 58 2.92 -1.88 17.94
C GLY A 58 2.09 -1.53 19.16
N THR A 59 1.00 -2.29 19.43
CA THR A 59 0.20 -2.11 20.65
C THR A 59 1.01 -2.46 21.89
N LEU A 60 1.81 -3.54 21.86
CA LEU A 60 2.68 -3.91 22.96
C LEU A 60 3.73 -2.83 23.24
N VAL A 61 4.31 -2.21 22.20
CA VAL A 61 5.23 -1.06 22.37
C VAL A 61 4.49 0.12 23.01
N GLY A 62 3.26 0.42 22.60
CA GLY A 62 2.46 1.50 23.19
C GLY A 62 2.13 1.25 24.67
N VAL A 63 1.88 0.00 25.05
CA VAL A 63 1.70 -0.37 26.48
C VAL A 63 3.00 -0.19 27.25
N GLU A 64 4.14 -0.53 26.66
CA GLU A 64 5.45 -0.37 27.28
C GLU A 64 5.80 1.11 27.54
N GLN A 65 5.45 2.00 26.61
CA GLN A 65 5.64 3.45 26.80
C GLN A 65 4.88 4.01 28.01
N TYR A 66 3.70 3.45 28.33
CA TYR A 66 2.90 3.85 29.50
C TYR A 66 3.50 3.37 30.83
N GLN A 67 4.22 2.26 30.85
CA GLN A 67 4.68 1.59 32.08
C GLN A 67 6.13 1.93 32.46
N SER A 68 6.55 3.20 32.38
CA SER A 68 7.94 3.61 32.48
C SER A 68 8.69 3.18 33.77
N ASP A 69 8.01 2.94 34.92
CA ASP A 69 8.71 2.82 36.22
C ASP A 69 8.60 1.50 37.00
N SER A 70 7.67 0.58 36.72
CA SER A 70 7.48 -0.51 37.71
C SER A 70 7.09 -1.89 37.19
N SER A 71 6.70 -2.05 35.96
CA SER A 71 6.31 -3.35 35.39
C SER A 71 6.53 -3.40 33.88
N GLN A 72 7.78 -3.25 33.44
CA GLN A 72 8.15 -3.39 32.05
C GLN A 72 7.81 -4.80 31.55
N ILE A 73 7.04 -4.89 30.43
CA ILE A 73 6.78 -6.16 29.72
C ILE A 73 8.08 -6.61 29.06
N PHE A 74 8.86 -5.65 28.55
CA PHE A 74 10.15 -5.86 27.90
C PHE A 74 11.22 -5.03 28.59
N GLY A 75 12.50 -5.43 28.52
CA GLY A 75 13.60 -4.51 28.78
C GLY A 75 13.68 -3.44 27.69
N ALA A 76 14.27 -2.28 27.97
CA ALA A 76 14.36 -1.15 27.07
C ALA A 76 14.90 -1.51 25.67
N ASP A 77 15.97 -2.32 25.59
CA ASP A 77 16.55 -2.80 24.33
C ASP A 77 15.56 -3.65 23.53
N THR A 78 14.79 -4.52 24.21
CA THR A 78 13.78 -5.35 23.57
C THR A 78 12.62 -4.51 23.02
N ALA A 79 12.20 -3.47 23.76
CA ALA A 79 11.15 -2.57 23.32
C ALA A 79 11.52 -1.82 22.04
N VAL A 80 12.76 -1.31 21.94
CA VAL A 80 13.28 -0.67 20.71
C VAL A 80 13.32 -1.68 19.55
N ARG A 81 13.74 -2.91 19.81
CA ARG A 81 13.75 -3.96 18.78
C ARG A 81 12.34 -4.35 18.31
N VAL A 82 11.38 -4.48 19.21
CA VAL A 82 9.98 -4.73 18.85
C VAL A 82 9.40 -3.55 18.05
N PHE A 83 9.77 -2.31 18.41
CA PHE A 83 9.40 -1.11 17.64
C PHE A 83 9.95 -1.18 16.21
N THR A 84 11.23 -1.52 16.03
CA THR A 84 11.82 -1.64 14.69
C THR A 84 11.22 -2.80 13.88
N LEU A 85 10.91 -3.91 14.55
CA LEU A 85 10.24 -5.05 13.94
C LEU A 85 8.86 -4.65 13.39
N HIS A 86 7.99 -4.06 14.25
CA HIS A 86 6.64 -3.74 13.84
C HIS A 86 6.58 -2.68 12.76
N SER A 87 7.42 -1.64 12.86
CA SER A 87 7.44 -0.57 11.86
C SER A 87 7.92 -1.08 10.51
N THR A 88 9.05 -1.81 10.46
CA THR A 88 9.58 -2.36 9.20
C THR A 88 8.64 -3.40 8.59
N ALA A 89 8.12 -4.34 9.39
CA ALA A 89 7.16 -5.32 8.91
C ALA A 89 5.84 -4.67 8.47
N GLY A 90 5.34 -3.69 9.20
CA GLY A 90 4.13 -2.95 8.86
C GLY A 90 4.19 -2.30 7.48
N LEU A 91 5.31 -1.71 7.11
CA LEU A 91 5.48 -1.10 5.79
C LEU A 91 5.82 -2.13 4.71
N PHE A 92 6.93 -2.87 4.85
CA PHE A 92 7.49 -3.72 3.79
C PHE A 92 6.81 -5.07 3.64
N LEU A 93 6.21 -5.62 4.71
CA LEU A 93 5.43 -6.85 4.64
C LEU A 93 3.92 -6.60 4.71
N GLY A 94 3.50 -5.39 5.09
CA GLY A 94 2.11 -5.00 5.23
C GLY A 94 1.60 -4.09 4.14
N VAL A 95 1.77 -2.78 4.30
CA VAL A 95 1.05 -1.75 3.51
C VAL A 95 1.44 -1.78 2.02
N LEU A 96 2.74 -1.79 1.70
CA LEU A 96 3.19 -1.78 0.30
C LEU A 96 2.71 -3.03 -0.47
N PRO A 97 2.93 -4.27 0.01
CA PRO A 97 2.48 -5.44 -0.70
C PRO A 97 0.94 -5.62 -0.69
N LEU A 98 0.21 -5.06 0.28
CA LEU A 98 -1.25 -5.01 0.25
C LEU A 98 -1.76 -4.21 -0.97
N LEU A 99 -1.20 -3.03 -1.19
CA LEU A 99 -1.54 -2.18 -2.35
C LEU A 99 -1.11 -2.83 -3.67
N LEU A 100 0.09 -3.40 -3.73
CA LEU A 100 0.59 -4.12 -4.91
C LEU A 100 -0.24 -5.36 -5.22
N GLY A 101 -0.68 -6.09 -4.20
CA GLY A 101 -1.56 -7.24 -4.36
C GLY A 101 -2.92 -6.87 -4.92
N LEU A 102 -3.54 -5.83 -4.37
CA LEU A 102 -4.79 -5.30 -4.89
C LEU A 102 -4.63 -4.80 -6.33
N ALA A 103 -3.55 -4.07 -6.62
CA ALA A 103 -3.24 -3.59 -7.96
C ALA A 103 -2.98 -4.73 -8.95
N THR A 104 -2.23 -5.76 -8.56
CA THR A 104 -1.97 -6.93 -9.40
C THR A 104 -3.27 -7.60 -9.86
N ALA A 105 -4.27 -7.71 -8.98
CA ALA A 105 -5.54 -8.31 -9.30
C ALA A 105 -6.50 -7.39 -10.08
N VAL A 106 -6.52 -6.09 -9.76
CA VAL A 106 -7.57 -5.16 -10.22
C VAL A 106 -7.13 -4.33 -11.42
N VAL A 107 -5.88 -3.87 -11.47
CA VAL A 107 -5.39 -2.98 -12.54
C VAL A 107 -5.58 -3.57 -13.94
N PRO A 108 -5.26 -4.86 -14.21
CA PRO A 108 -5.51 -5.42 -15.54
C PRO A 108 -6.98 -5.34 -15.96
N LEU A 109 -7.91 -5.56 -15.01
CA LEU A 109 -9.35 -5.44 -15.26
C LEU A 109 -9.74 -4.00 -15.57
N GLN A 110 -9.20 -3.04 -14.84
CA GLN A 110 -9.51 -1.62 -15.02
C GLN A 110 -9.03 -1.06 -16.37
N VAL A 111 -7.87 -1.51 -16.84
CA VAL A 111 -7.31 -1.01 -18.09
C VAL A 111 -7.68 -1.87 -19.31
N GLY A 112 -8.47 -2.95 -19.13
CA GLY A 112 -8.90 -3.84 -20.18
C GLY A 112 -7.80 -4.78 -20.70
N ALA A 113 -6.79 -5.09 -19.85
CA ALA A 113 -5.72 -6.02 -20.16
C ALA A 113 -6.12 -7.47 -19.84
N ALA A 114 -5.65 -8.42 -20.63
CA ALA A 114 -5.88 -9.84 -20.41
C ALA A 114 -5.14 -10.38 -19.18
N THR A 115 -4.02 -9.77 -18.79
CA THR A 115 -3.19 -10.12 -17.64
C THR A 115 -2.30 -8.95 -17.25
N VAL A 116 -1.52 -9.08 -16.16
CA VAL A 116 -0.44 -8.13 -15.85
C VAL A 116 0.73 -8.28 -16.82
N ALA A 117 1.53 -7.24 -16.97
CA ALA A 117 2.84 -7.37 -17.61
C ALA A 117 3.73 -8.30 -16.77
N PHE A 118 4.46 -9.19 -17.45
CA PHE A 118 5.38 -10.13 -16.81
C PHE A 118 4.74 -11.02 -15.71
N PRO A 119 3.69 -11.82 -16.01
CA PRO A 119 2.94 -12.57 -14.98
C PRO A 119 3.81 -13.51 -14.16
N ARG A 120 4.84 -14.15 -14.80
CA ARG A 120 5.79 -15.03 -14.11
C ARG A 120 6.70 -14.25 -13.15
N ALA A 121 7.12 -13.05 -13.53
CA ALA A 121 7.92 -12.18 -12.65
C ALA A 121 7.09 -11.68 -11.46
N SER A 122 5.81 -11.35 -11.68
CA SER A 122 4.88 -10.99 -10.60
C SER A 122 4.68 -12.14 -9.60
N ALA A 123 4.56 -13.38 -10.09
CA ALA A 123 4.50 -14.56 -9.22
C ALA A 123 5.82 -14.78 -8.47
N ALA A 124 6.96 -14.69 -9.14
CA ALA A 124 8.28 -14.80 -8.51
C ALA A 124 8.48 -13.70 -7.45
N ALA A 125 8.01 -12.47 -7.71
CA ALA A 125 8.07 -11.38 -6.73
C ALA A 125 7.30 -11.74 -5.45
N TYR A 126 6.10 -12.32 -5.55
CA TYR A 126 5.34 -12.75 -4.37
C TYR A 126 6.13 -13.79 -3.53
N TRP A 127 6.64 -14.83 -4.17
CA TRP A 127 7.34 -15.91 -3.44
C TRP A 127 8.66 -15.43 -2.86
N THR A 128 9.43 -14.62 -3.60
CA THR A 128 10.66 -14.02 -3.09
C THR A 128 10.36 -13.12 -1.88
N TRP A 129 9.34 -12.25 -1.99
CA TRP A 129 8.91 -11.39 -0.90
C TRP A 129 8.50 -12.18 0.35
N LEU A 130 7.71 -13.25 0.19
CA LEU A 130 7.24 -14.07 1.31
C LEU A 130 8.39 -14.80 2.01
N VAL A 131 9.28 -15.44 1.25
CA VAL A 131 10.42 -16.18 1.81
C VAL A 131 11.42 -15.24 2.46
N SER A 132 11.81 -14.17 1.77
CA SER A 132 12.77 -13.21 2.32
C SER A 132 12.19 -12.43 3.53
N GLY A 133 10.90 -12.13 3.51
CA GLY A 133 10.21 -11.58 4.67
C GLY A 133 10.22 -12.53 5.87
N GLY A 134 10.00 -13.82 5.64
CA GLY A 134 10.13 -14.86 6.67
C GLY A 134 11.55 -14.96 7.24
N VAL A 135 12.56 -14.91 6.38
CA VAL A 135 13.97 -14.87 6.81
C VAL A 135 14.25 -13.61 7.63
N MET A 136 13.82 -12.44 7.14
CA MET A 136 13.97 -11.16 7.86
C MET A 136 13.37 -11.23 9.28
N LEU A 137 12.17 -11.76 9.43
CA LEU A 137 11.51 -11.89 10.74
C LEU A 137 12.22 -12.90 11.63
N SER A 138 12.74 -14.01 11.07
CA SER A 138 13.45 -15.04 11.86
C SER A 138 14.76 -14.54 12.46
N THR A 139 15.40 -13.53 11.87
CA THR A 139 16.64 -12.96 12.41
C THR A 139 16.45 -12.32 13.79
N TYR A 140 15.25 -11.80 14.10
CA TYR A 140 14.96 -11.25 15.42
C TYR A 140 15.02 -12.32 16.54
N ALA A 141 14.71 -13.58 16.22
CA ALA A 141 14.87 -14.69 17.17
C ALA A 141 16.36 -15.08 17.36
N LEU A 142 17.24 -14.63 16.49
CA LEU A 142 18.69 -14.83 16.54
C LEU A 142 19.43 -13.58 17.02
N ASP A 143 18.76 -12.71 17.70
CA ASP A 143 19.29 -11.40 18.15
C ASP A 143 19.76 -10.47 17.02
N GLY A 144 19.15 -10.61 15.84
CA GLY A 144 19.33 -9.76 14.66
C GLY A 144 18.37 -8.57 14.63
N GLY A 145 18.23 -7.97 13.44
CA GLY A 145 17.49 -6.73 13.26
C GLY A 145 18.30 -5.48 13.61
N PRO A 146 17.76 -4.28 13.38
CA PRO A 146 18.38 -3.05 13.91
C PRO A 146 18.51 -3.13 15.43
N PHE A 147 19.63 -2.71 15.96
CA PHE A 147 19.98 -2.81 17.40
C PHE A 147 20.15 -4.26 17.91
N GLY A 148 20.23 -5.27 17.05
CA GLY A 148 20.61 -6.62 17.44
C GLY A 148 22.09 -6.71 17.82
N SER A 149 22.44 -7.66 18.72
CA SER A 149 23.82 -7.83 19.20
C SER A 149 24.60 -8.87 18.40
N ASP A 150 23.93 -9.78 17.70
CA ASP A 150 24.59 -10.78 16.82
C ASP A 150 24.85 -10.18 15.43
N SER A 151 26.13 -9.96 15.13
CA SER A 151 26.56 -9.31 13.88
C SER A 151 26.17 -10.10 12.61
N ASP A 152 26.16 -11.43 12.67
CA ASP A 152 25.79 -12.28 11.53
C ASP A 152 24.28 -12.24 11.30
N ALA A 153 23.49 -12.25 12.36
CA ALA A 153 22.04 -12.13 12.27
C ALA A 153 21.60 -10.72 11.81
N VAL A 154 22.30 -9.65 12.25
CA VAL A 154 22.07 -8.27 11.75
C VAL A 154 22.41 -8.16 10.26
N ALA A 155 23.53 -8.74 9.83
CA ALA A 155 23.90 -8.76 8.43
C ALA A 155 22.90 -9.56 7.58
N LEU A 156 22.43 -10.72 8.07
CA LEU A 156 21.39 -11.52 7.41
C LEU A 156 20.07 -10.74 7.31
N TYR A 157 19.69 -9.99 8.36
CA TYR A 157 18.52 -9.11 8.33
C TYR A 157 18.61 -8.09 7.17
N ALA A 158 19.75 -7.41 7.04
CA ALA A 158 19.96 -6.44 5.97
C ALA A 158 19.80 -7.07 4.57
N LEU A 159 20.41 -8.23 4.34
CA LEU A 159 20.28 -8.97 3.07
C LEU A 159 18.85 -9.44 2.80
N ALA A 160 18.16 -9.94 3.82
CA ALA A 160 16.77 -10.37 3.70
C ALA A 160 15.85 -9.19 3.37
N LEU A 161 16.05 -8.03 3.99
CA LEU A 161 15.30 -6.80 3.68
C LEU A 161 15.59 -6.30 2.26
N ILE A 162 16.84 -6.37 1.80
CA ILE A 162 17.18 -6.06 0.38
C ILE A 162 16.38 -6.97 -0.56
N ALA A 163 16.31 -8.28 -0.28
CA ALA A 163 15.55 -9.21 -1.11
C ALA A 163 14.03 -8.91 -1.10
N VAL A 164 13.46 -8.52 0.06
CA VAL A 164 12.08 -8.02 0.17
C VAL A 164 11.89 -6.81 -0.74
N ILE A 165 12.78 -5.82 -0.66
CA ILE A 165 12.70 -4.59 -1.47
C ILE A 165 12.80 -4.89 -2.97
N VAL A 166 13.72 -5.75 -3.38
CA VAL A 166 13.86 -6.17 -4.79
C VAL A 166 12.57 -6.84 -5.29
N ALA A 167 11.96 -7.69 -4.49
CA ALA A 167 10.68 -8.30 -4.83
C ALA A 167 9.56 -7.26 -5.02
N LEU A 168 9.47 -6.25 -4.14
CA LEU A 168 8.51 -5.15 -4.26
C LEU A 168 8.78 -4.28 -5.50
N ILE A 169 10.05 -4.06 -5.86
CA ILE A 169 10.43 -3.37 -7.11
C ILE A 169 9.89 -4.15 -8.31
N VAL A 170 10.10 -5.46 -8.38
CA VAL A 170 9.62 -6.31 -9.49
C VAL A 170 8.10 -6.31 -9.59
N ALA A 171 7.39 -6.40 -8.46
CA ALA A 171 5.93 -6.30 -8.43
C ALA A 171 5.45 -4.92 -8.92
N THR A 172 6.12 -3.85 -8.51
CA THR A 172 5.81 -2.48 -8.94
C THR A 172 6.02 -2.30 -10.45
N ILE A 173 7.14 -2.80 -11.00
CA ILE A 173 7.41 -2.79 -12.44
C ILE A 173 6.27 -3.48 -13.19
N SER A 174 5.82 -4.65 -12.72
CA SER A 174 4.74 -5.40 -13.36
C SER A 174 3.45 -4.57 -13.43
N VAL A 175 3.03 -3.95 -12.32
CA VAL A 175 1.81 -3.13 -12.27
C VAL A 175 1.92 -1.87 -13.13
N VAL A 176 3.01 -1.11 -12.99
CA VAL A 176 3.22 0.14 -13.73
C VAL A 176 3.29 -0.13 -15.24
N THR A 177 4.04 -1.15 -15.66
CA THR A 177 4.13 -1.54 -17.07
C THR A 177 2.77 -1.97 -17.63
N THR A 178 1.96 -2.68 -16.85
CA THR A 178 0.59 -3.06 -17.26
C THR A 178 -0.22 -1.83 -17.65
N VAL A 179 -0.23 -0.80 -16.81
CA VAL A 179 -0.97 0.43 -17.11
C VAL A 179 -0.37 1.18 -18.30
N LEU A 180 0.96 1.20 -18.44
CA LEU A 180 1.60 1.98 -19.51
C LEU A 180 1.51 1.31 -20.88
N THR A 181 1.49 -0.03 -20.95
CA THR A 181 1.68 -0.76 -22.23
C THR A 181 0.52 -1.67 -22.64
N LEU A 182 -0.31 -2.15 -21.69
CA LEU A 182 -1.34 -3.17 -21.96
C LEU A 182 -2.77 -2.61 -21.95
N ARG A 183 -2.95 -1.30 -21.99
CA ARG A 183 -4.30 -0.71 -22.04
C ARG A 183 -5.05 -1.13 -23.30
N ALA A 184 -6.34 -1.40 -23.14
CA ALA A 184 -7.24 -1.66 -24.25
C ALA A 184 -7.33 -0.48 -25.22
N PRO A 185 -7.60 -0.72 -26.51
CA PRO A 185 -7.82 0.34 -27.49
C PRO A 185 -8.87 1.35 -27.01
N GLY A 186 -8.56 2.65 -27.13
CA GLY A 186 -9.41 3.74 -26.60
C GLY A 186 -9.14 4.13 -25.16
N MET A 187 -8.49 3.30 -24.33
CA MET A 187 -8.09 3.62 -22.97
C MET A 187 -6.80 4.46 -22.97
N SER A 188 -6.93 5.77 -23.02
CA SER A 188 -5.79 6.67 -22.80
C SER A 188 -5.48 6.83 -21.33
N LEU A 189 -4.28 7.29 -20.95
CA LEU A 189 -3.94 7.59 -19.56
C LEU A 189 -4.89 8.62 -18.92
N ARG A 190 -5.43 9.54 -19.72
CA ARG A 190 -6.42 10.54 -19.25
C ARG A 190 -7.80 9.95 -18.98
N ARG A 191 -8.07 8.74 -19.45
CA ARG A 191 -9.31 7.99 -19.24
C ARG A 191 -9.13 6.85 -18.24
N ALA A 192 -7.88 6.58 -17.81
CA ALA A 192 -7.60 5.52 -16.87
C ALA A 192 -8.36 5.74 -15.55
N PRO A 193 -8.87 4.68 -14.92
CA PRO A 193 -9.40 4.73 -13.57
C PRO A 193 -8.38 5.31 -12.60
N LEU A 194 -8.86 6.00 -11.55
CA LEU A 194 -7.98 6.77 -10.66
C LEU A 194 -7.04 5.86 -9.86
N PHE A 195 -7.47 4.65 -9.50
CA PHE A 195 -6.59 3.69 -8.85
C PHE A 195 -5.47 3.24 -9.81
N SER A 196 -5.78 2.87 -11.06
CA SER A 196 -4.74 2.51 -12.02
C SER A 196 -3.75 3.64 -12.27
N TRP A 197 -4.23 4.90 -12.37
CA TRP A 197 -3.36 6.06 -12.51
C TRP A 197 -2.51 6.33 -11.27
N SER A 198 -3.09 6.22 -10.08
CA SER A 198 -2.38 6.41 -8.81
C SER A 198 -1.27 5.37 -8.61
N MET A 199 -1.47 4.13 -9.10
CA MET A 199 -0.41 3.12 -9.13
C MET A 199 0.72 3.45 -10.11
N VAL A 200 0.45 4.16 -11.21
CA VAL A 200 1.52 4.65 -12.10
C VAL A 200 2.34 5.72 -11.39
N VAL A 201 1.69 6.77 -10.88
CA VAL A 201 2.43 7.91 -10.30
C VAL A 201 3.10 7.53 -8.97
N GLY A 202 2.40 6.84 -8.08
CA GLY A 202 2.96 6.35 -6.81
C GLY A 202 4.04 5.29 -7.03
N GLY A 203 3.75 4.32 -7.90
CA GLY A 203 4.71 3.26 -8.26
C GLY A 203 5.97 3.81 -8.95
N SER A 204 5.86 4.86 -9.76
CA SER A 204 7.04 5.52 -10.33
C SER A 204 7.95 6.11 -9.25
N VAL A 205 7.39 6.72 -8.20
CA VAL A 205 8.19 7.20 -7.06
C VAL A 205 8.79 6.03 -6.29
N TRP A 206 8.04 4.93 -6.07
CA TRP A 206 8.61 3.74 -5.43
C TRP A 206 9.78 3.16 -6.24
N LEU A 207 9.72 3.18 -7.57
CA LEU A 207 10.82 2.74 -8.44
C LEU A 207 12.05 3.67 -8.39
N LEU A 208 11.90 4.89 -7.91
CA LEU A 208 13.02 5.80 -7.62
C LEU A 208 13.59 5.57 -6.21
N VAL A 209 12.72 5.40 -5.22
CA VAL A 209 13.08 5.35 -3.79
C VAL A 209 13.60 3.97 -3.37
N LEU A 210 12.91 2.89 -3.75
CA LEU A 210 13.25 1.53 -3.29
C LEU A 210 14.64 1.05 -3.75
N PRO A 211 15.13 1.33 -4.97
CA PRO A 211 16.51 1.01 -5.34
C PRO A 211 17.55 1.76 -4.50
N VAL A 212 17.29 3.02 -4.16
CA VAL A 212 18.16 3.81 -3.27
C VAL A 212 18.20 3.17 -1.88
N GLN A 213 17.03 2.80 -1.35
CA GLN A 213 16.92 2.08 -0.08
C GLN A 213 17.71 0.77 -0.08
N ALA A 214 17.58 -0.02 -1.13
CA ALA A 214 18.33 -1.28 -1.28
C ALA A 214 19.85 -1.01 -1.35
N ALA A 215 20.28 0.03 -2.05
CA ALA A 215 21.69 0.41 -2.13
C ALA A 215 22.24 0.86 -0.78
N MET A 216 21.49 1.67 -0.01
CA MET A 216 21.91 2.09 1.34
C MET A 216 22.09 0.90 2.28
N LEU A 217 21.16 -0.07 2.23
CA LEU A 217 21.26 -1.31 3.01
C LEU A 217 22.43 -2.18 2.58
N LEU A 218 22.71 -2.25 1.27
CA LEU A 218 23.86 -2.98 0.74
C LEU A 218 25.18 -2.37 1.23
N LEU A 219 25.29 -1.05 1.22
CA LEU A 219 26.47 -0.36 1.74
C LEU A 219 26.64 -0.59 3.25
N ALA A 220 25.57 -0.52 4.02
CA ALA A 220 25.60 -0.85 5.45
C ALA A 220 26.03 -2.31 5.68
N PHE A 221 25.51 -3.27 4.87
CA PHE A 221 25.93 -4.67 4.92
C PHE A 221 27.43 -4.85 4.61
N LEU A 222 27.95 -4.16 3.58
CA LEU A 222 29.36 -4.23 3.22
C LEU A 222 30.26 -3.71 4.35
N ASP A 223 29.87 -2.61 5.00
CA ASP A 223 30.57 -2.08 6.17
C ASP A 223 30.58 -3.06 7.35
N MET A 224 29.44 -3.69 7.64
CA MET A 224 29.34 -4.69 8.72
C MET A 224 30.23 -5.91 8.47
N ARG A 225 30.39 -6.30 7.21
CA ARG A 225 31.06 -7.57 6.86
C ARG A 225 32.54 -7.41 6.52
N TYR A 226 32.92 -6.27 5.93
CA TYR A 226 34.25 -6.09 5.35
C TYR A 226 34.96 -4.85 5.91
N GLY A 227 34.29 -4.01 6.73
CA GLY A 227 34.80 -2.75 7.30
C GLY A 227 35.43 -1.84 6.27
N PRO A 228 35.50 -0.60 6.30
CA PRO A 228 36.05 0.30 7.31
C PRO A 228 35.05 1.22 8.00
N ASN A 229 33.79 0.87 8.06
CA ASN A 229 32.71 1.70 8.63
C ASN A 229 32.48 3.06 7.91
N ALA A 230 32.73 3.07 6.60
CA ALA A 230 32.59 4.29 5.79
C ALA A 230 31.12 4.77 5.66
N PHE A 231 30.15 3.86 5.83
CA PHE A 231 28.71 4.12 5.67
C PHE A 231 27.93 3.93 6.98
N GLY A 232 28.61 3.73 8.11
CA GLY A 232 28.04 3.64 9.43
C GLY A 232 27.66 2.23 9.90
N GLY A 233 27.82 1.18 9.08
CA GLY A 233 27.63 -0.22 9.48
C GLY A 233 26.33 -0.48 10.22
N ALA A 234 26.40 -1.26 11.31
CA ALA A 234 25.25 -1.62 12.14
C ALA A 234 24.67 -0.43 12.92
N SER A 235 25.50 0.55 13.31
CA SER A 235 25.07 1.68 14.15
C SER A 235 24.09 2.61 13.46
N LEU A 236 24.18 2.76 12.13
CA LEU A 236 23.28 3.58 11.32
C LEU A 236 22.25 2.75 10.54
N LEU A 237 22.16 1.43 10.79
CA LEU A 237 21.26 0.55 10.03
C LEU A 237 19.81 1.00 10.14
N TYR A 238 19.33 1.34 11.36
CA TYR A 238 17.98 1.82 11.55
C TYR A 238 17.72 3.15 10.82
N ASP A 239 18.64 4.10 10.90
CA ASP A 239 18.47 5.39 10.23
C ASP A 239 18.40 5.24 8.71
N ARG A 240 19.17 4.30 8.15
CA ARG A 240 19.10 3.94 6.72
C ARG A 240 17.74 3.35 6.33
N ILE A 241 17.14 2.54 7.21
CA ILE A 241 15.79 2.00 7.00
C ILE A 241 14.74 3.10 7.23
N ALA A 242 14.89 3.87 8.30
CA ALA A 242 13.93 4.90 8.71
C ALA A 242 13.77 6.01 7.67
N TRP A 243 14.79 6.28 6.85
CA TRP A 243 14.72 7.25 5.77
C TRP A 243 13.49 7.06 4.86
N VAL A 244 13.08 5.82 4.59
CA VAL A 244 11.92 5.50 3.74
C VAL A 244 10.59 5.65 4.48
N PHE A 245 10.57 5.59 5.82
CA PHE A 245 9.35 5.68 6.61
C PHE A 245 8.74 7.08 6.67
N TRP A 246 9.59 8.09 6.64
CA TRP A 246 9.15 9.43 6.91
C TRP A 246 8.81 10.16 5.63
N GLN A 247 9.69 10.09 4.66
CA GLN A 247 9.51 10.76 3.38
C GLN A 247 10.47 10.14 2.35
N PRO A 248 10.11 10.06 1.10
CA PRO A 248 8.85 10.42 0.46
C PRO A 248 7.80 9.31 0.57
N THR A 249 8.18 8.14 1.10
CA THR A 249 7.34 6.94 1.08
C THR A 249 6.06 7.13 1.86
N LEU A 250 6.12 7.81 3.01
CA LEU A 250 4.93 8.03 3.83
C LEU A 250 3.82 8.76 3.06
N TYR A 251 4.15 9.85 2.36
CA TYR A 251 3.15 10.58 1.57
C TYR A 251 2.75 9.82 0.31
N VAL A 252 3.71 9.19 -0.35
CA VAL A 252 3.46 8.50 -1.63
C VAL A 252 2.72 7.17 -1.44
N VAL A 253 2.83 6.53 -0.27
CA VAL A 253 2.00 5.37 0.09
C VAL A 253 0.51 5.71 0.08
N ALA A 254 0.15 6.95 0.44
CA ALA A 254 -1.24 7.41 0.41
C ALA A 254 -1.78 7.63 -1.02
N VAL A 255 -0.94 7.79 -2.03
CA VAL A 255 -1.40 8.10 -3.41
C VAL A 255 -2.28 6.99 -3.98
N PRO A 256 -1.95 5.68 -3.91
CA PRO A 256 -2.86 4.62 -4.30
C PRO A 256 -4.17 4.60 -3.50
N ALA A 257 -4.11 4.91 -2.20
CA ALA A 257 -5.31 5.00 -1.37
C ALA A 257 -6.28 6.08 -1.89
N LEU A 258 -5.74 7.26 -2.25
CA LEU A 258 -6.51 8.33 -2.87
C LEU A 258 -7.11 7.89 -4.22
N GLY A 259 -6.39 7.08 -5.00
CA GLY A 259 -6.91 6.49 -6.23
C GLY A 259 -8.09 5.56 -6.01
N ILE A 260 -8.01 4.67 -5.01
CA ILE A 260 -9.11 3.76 -4.61
C ILE A 260 -10.36 4.57 -4.22
N ILE A 261 -10.19 5.59 -3.39
CA ILE A 261 -11.30 6.46 -2.97
C ILE A 261 -11.94 7.12 -4.20
N GLY A 262 -11.11 7.59 -5.14
CA GLY A 262 -11.54 8.23 -6.37
C GLY A 262 -12.38 7.34 -7.29
N ASP A 263 -12.14 6.03 -7.32
CA ASP A 263 -12.95 5.08 -8.09
C ASP A 263 -14.26 4.69 -7.37
N ILE A 264 -14.26 4.64 -6.03
CA ILE A 264 -15.43 4.30 -5.22
C ILE A 264 -16.46 5.43 -5.20
N VAL A 265 -16.02 6.66 -4.98
CA VAL A 265 -16.90 7.81 -4.74
C VAL A 265 -17.93 8.04 -5.87
N PRO A 266 -17.58 8.08 -7.17
CA PRO A 266 -18.55 8.34 -8.23
C PRO A 266 -19.60 7.23 -8.36
N VAL A 267 -19.22 5.97 -8.13
CA VAL A 267 -20.13 4.82 -8.18
C VAL A 267 -21.21 4.95 -7.12
N PHE A 268 -20.82 5.21 -5.87
CA PHE A 268 -21.77 5.37 -4.77
C PHE A 268 -22.51 6.72 -4.78
N ALA A 269 -21.95 7.75 -5.42
CA ALA A 269 -22.65 9.00 -5.73
C ALA A 269 -23.69 8.83 -6.85
N ARG A 270 -23.65 7.69 -7.60
CA ARG A 270 -24.45 7.46 -8.80
C ARG A 270 -24.30 8.58 -9.83
N ARG A 271 -23.08 9.08 -9.95
CA ARG A 271 -22.75 10.20 -10.81
C ARG A 271 -21.33 10.06 -11.34
N ARG A 272 -21.07 10.55 -12.56
CA ARG A 272 -19.70 10.68 -13.05
C ARG A 272 -18.85 11.54 -12.12
N HIS A 273 -17.56 11.25 -12.06
CA HIS A 273 -16.61 12.12 -11.39
C HIS A 273 -16.70 13.53 -11.98
N GLN A 274 -16.93 14.55 -11.16
CA GLN A 274 -17.22 15.91 -11.62
C GLN A 274 -16.09 16.51 -12.48
N ARG A 275 -14.83 16.19 -12.15
CA ARG A 275 -13.64 16.69 -12.85
C ARG A 275 -12.54 15.65 -12.87
N HIS A 276 -12.76 14.51 -13.54
CA HIS A 276 -11.81 13.41 -13.61
C HIS A 276 -10.39 13.86 -14.00
N LYS A 277 -10.26 14.74 -15.03
CA LYS A 277 -8.96 15.27 -15.45
C LYS A 277 -8.24 16.05 -14.36
N ALA A 278 -8.95 16.78 -13.51
CA ALA A 278 -8.37 17.48 -12.37
C ALA A 278 -7.89 16.47 -11.32
N ALA A 279 -8.64 15.41 -11.06
CA ALA A 279 -8.22 14.35 -10.14
C ALA A 279 -6.94 13.64 -10.63
N ILE A 280 -6.81 13.37 -11.94
CA ILE A 280 -5.57 12.84 -12.56
C ILE A 280 -4.37 13.78 -12.24
N VAL A 281 -4.54 15.09 -12.43
CA VAL A 281 -3.47 16.08 -12.15
C VAL A 281 -3.16 16.14 -10.66
N LEU A 282 -4.18 16.19 -9.80
CA LEU A 282 -3.98 16.28 -8.36
C LEU A 282 -3.29 15.04 -7.78
N LEU A 283 -3.60 13.83 -8.28
CA LEU A 283 -2.87 12.61 -7.91
C LEU A 283 -1.39 12.68 -8.32
N GLY A 284 -1.11 13.19 -9.52
CA GLY A 284 0.26 13.43 -9.97
C GLY A 284 1.00 14.44 -9.10
N LEU A 285 0.34 15.55 -8.74
CA LEU A 285 0.91 16.57 -7.84
C LEU A 285 1.11 16.03 -6.42
N ALA A 286 0.19 15.21 -5.89
CA ALA A 286 0.37 14.56 -4.58
C ALA A 286 1.61 13.68 -4.55
N ALA A 287 1.86 12.88 -5.58
CA ALA A 287 3.07 12.08 -5.70
C ALA A 287 4.33 12.96 -5.85
N SER A 288 4.26 14.02 -6.67
CA SER A 288 5.41 14.90 -6.95
C SER A 288 5.80 15.73 -5.72
N PHE A 289 4.83 16.33 -5.03
CA PHE A 289 5.11 17.08 -3.80
C PHE A 289 5.51 16.16 -2.64
N GLY A 290 4.92 14.96 -2.54
CA GLY A 290 5.37 13.95 -1.59
C GLY A 290 6.83 13.54 -1.82
N PHE A 291 7.25 13.40 -3.09
CA PHE A 291 8.66 13.16 -3.42
C PHE A 291 9.55 14.38 -3.13
N GLY A 292 9.07 15.59 -3.40
CA GLY A 292 9.79 16.82 -3.10
C GLY A 292 10.00 17.04 -1.60
N ALA A 293 9.05 16.61 -0.77
CA ALA A 293 9.17 16.67 0.68
C ALA A 293 10.32 15.81 1.23
N TRP A 294 10.76 14.79 0.52
CA TRP A 294 11.95 14.01 0.87
C TRP A 294 13.22 14.86 1.05
N ALA A 295 13.38 15.93 0.31
CA ALA A 295 14.55 16.80 0.42
C ALA A 295 14.64 17.54 1.77
N GLN A 296 13.59 17.53 2.58
CA GLN A 296 13.55 18.17 3.89
C GLN A 296 14.18 17.30 4.98
N VAL A 297 14.06 15.98 4.86
CA VAL A 297 14.75 15.08 5.78
C VAL A 297 16.20 15.03 5.33
N GLY A 298 17.07 15.70 6.06
CA GLY A 298 18.49 15.70 5.79
C GLY A 298 19.03 14.30 5.69
N VAL A 299 19.16 13.78 4.47
CA VAL A 299 19.93 12.57 4.24
C VAL A 299 21.39 12.96 4.39
N THR A 300 21.85 12.92 5.62
CA THR A 300 23.27 13.10 5.89
C THR A 300 23.97 11.79 5.59
N MET A 301 24.74 11.78 4.54
CA MET A 301 25.68 10.68 4.25
C MET A 301 26.70 10.51 5.38
N ASP A 302 26.89 11.51 6.18
CA ASP A 302 27.97 11.68 7.16
C ASP A 302 27.52 11.51 8.62
N GLY A 303 26.27 11.11 8.89
CA GLY A 303 25.79 10.86 10.26
C GLY A 303 25.61 12.10 11.14
N GLY A 304 25.62 13.29 10.61
CA GLY A 304 25.40 14.51 11.39
C GLY A 304 25.25 15.77 10.55
N GLY A 305 24.08 16.37 10.61
CA GLY A 305 23.80 17.68 10.05
C GLY A 305 23.07 17.63 8.69
N SER A 306 21.99 18.37 8.58
CA SER A 306 21.31 18.64 7.33
C SER A 306 22.23 19.42 6.39
N ALA A 307 22.20 19.11 5.09
CA ALA A 307 22.87 19.96 4.12
C ALA A 307 22.27 21.38 4.19
N PRO A 308 23.06 22.45 4.23
CA PRO A 308 22.55 23.81 4.44
C PRO A 308 21.46 24.26 3.46
N TRP A 309 21.39 23.66 2.27
CA TRP A 309 20.36 23.93 1.28
C TRP A 309 19.05 23.16 1.54
N VAL A 310 19.04 22.14 2.42
CA VAL A 310 17.85 21.37 2.80
C VAL A 310 17.04 22.10 3.85
N ASP A 311 17.67 22.86 4.73
CA ASP A 311 17.03 23.71 5.73
C ASP A 311 16.40 24.97 5.12
N GLY A 312 16.56 25.17 3.82
CA GLY A 312 16.09 26.34 3.10
C GLY A 312 14.57 26.41 2.96
N GLY A 313 14.00 27.60 3.06
CA GLY A 313 12.58 27.88 2.90
C GLY A 313 11.90 27.24 1.68
N PRO A 314 12.53 27.09 0.49
CA PRO A 314 11.91 26.44 -0.65
C PRO A 314 11.42 25.02 -0.38
N TRP A 315 12.17 24.23 0.39
CA TRP A 315 11.82 22.85 0.71
C TRP A 315 10.67 22.77 1.72
N GLN A 316 10.65 23.66 2.70
CA GLN A 316 9.52 23.79 3.62
C GLN A 316 8.24 24.15 2.87
N VAL A 317 8.31 25.06 1.88
CA VAL A 317 7.19 25.42 1.02
C VAL A 317 6.67 24.20 0.25
N ILE A 318 7.55 23.40 -0.36
CA ILE A 318 7.14 22.19 -1.09
C ILE A 318 6.43 21.19 -0.17
N GLY A 319 6.92 20.98 1.03
CA GLY A 319 6.29 20.08 2.00
C GLY A 319 4.91 20.56 2.46
N VAL A 320 4.75 21.85 2.72
CA VAL A 320 3.43 22.46 3.01
C VAL A 320 2.50 22.32 1.81
N LEU A 321 3.00 22.56 0.60
CA LEU A 321 2.21 22.41 -0.63
C LEU A 321 1.74 20.98 -0.88
N ALA A 322 2.37 19.95 -0.30
CA ALA A 322 1.94 18.56 -0.43
C ALA A 322 0.51 18.30 0.09
N VAL A 323 0.00 19.15 0.98
CA VAL A 323 -1.38 19.06 1.51
C VAL A 323 -2.42 19.50 0.47
N LEU A 324 -2.08 20.47 -0.40
CA LEU A 324 -3.05 21.08 -1.33
C LEU A 324 -3.66 20.09 -2.33
N PRO A 325 -2.90 19.18 -2.99
CA PRO A 325 -3.49 18.18 -3.89
C PRO A 325 -4.48 17.27 -3.18
N VAL A 326 -4.19 16.86 -1.93
CA VAL A 326 -5.06 16.00 -1.13
C VAL A 326 -6.36 16.75 -0.78
N LEU A 327 -6.26 17.98 -0.32
CA LEU A 327 -7.41 18.84 -0.06
C LEU A 327 -8.24 19.05 -1.34
N GLY A 328 -7.58 19.27 -2.47
CA GLY A 328 -8.23 19.37 -3.78
C GLY A 328 -9.01 18.11 -4.16
N LEU A 329 -8.43 16.91 -3.93
CA LEU A 329 -9.12 15.63 -4.16
C LEU A 329 -10.34 15.48 -3.25
N LEU A 330 -10.21 15.75 -1.96
CA LEU A 330 -11.34 15.74 -1.01
C LEU A 330 -12.45 16.69 -1.47
N GLY A 331 -12.09 17.89 -1.92
CA GLY A 331 -13.03 18.85 -2.50
C GLY A 331 -13.76 18.29 -3.73
N LEU A 332 -13.05 17.66 -4.67
CA LEU A 332 -13.65 17.04 -5.85
C LEU A 332 -14.59 15.88 -5.50
N TRP A 333 -14.24 15.08 -4.50
CA TRP A 333 -15.12 13.99 -4.04
C TRP A 333 -16.36 14.54 -3.35
N THR A 334 -16.22 15.54 -2.51
CA THR A 334 -17.35 16.24 -1.87
C THR A 334 -18.30 16.83 -2.92
N LEU A 335 -17.75 17.49 -3.94
CA LEU A 335 -18.54 18.00 -5.08
C LEU A 335 -19.25 16.88 -5.84
N THR A 336 -18.59 15.74 -6.04
CA THR A 336 -19.17 14.58 -6.74
C THR A 336 -20.32 13.97 -5.93
N LEU A 337 -20.15 13.81 -4.61
CA LEU A 337 -21.18 13.33 -3.70
C LEU A 337 -22.37 14.31 -3.62
N GLY A 338 -22.09 15.61 -3.49
CA GLY A 338 -23.13 16.64 -3.41
C GLY A 338 -23.94 16.81 -4.70
N ALA A 339 -23.32 16.55 -5.87
CA ALA A 339 -24.01 16.60 -7.15
C ALA A 339 -24.82 15.32 -7.47
N GLY A 340 -24.60 14.24 -6.71
CA GLY A 340 -25.23 12.94 -6.89
C GLY A 340 -26.37 12.66 -5.92
N ARG A 341 -26.73 11.38 -5.82
CA ARG A 341 -27.66 10.83 -4.83
C ARG A 341 -26.92 9.73 -4.07
N PRO A 342 -26.03 10.06 -3.12
CA PRO A 342 -25.12 9.08 -2.53
C PRO A 342 -25.89 8.00 -1.76
N LYS A 343 -25.45 6.75 -1.99
CA LYS A 343 -25.89 5.59 -1.21
C LYS A 343 -24.76 5.17 -0.28
N LEU A 344 -25.00 5.21 1.02
CA LEU A 344 -24.01 4.85 2.03
C LEU A 344 -23.80 3.33 2.08
N GLY A 345 -23.00 2.80 1.16
CA GLY A 345 -22.49 1.42 1.21
C GLY A 345 -21.19 1.33 1.97
N THR A 346 -20.83 0.13 2.44
CA THR A 346 -19.57 -0.10 3.17
C THR A 346 -18.34 0.42 2.44
N PRO A 347 -18.13 0.18 1.12
CA PRO A 347 -16.96 0.73 0.44
C PRO A 347 -16.86 2.26 0.54
N LEU A 348 -17.97 2.99 0.42
CA LEU A 348 -17.97 4.44 0.53
C LEU A 348 -17.66 4.92 1.95
N VAL A 349 -18.25 4.29 2.97
CA VAL A 349 -17.99 4.66 4.37
C VAL A 349 -16.50 4.49 4.69
N LEU A 350 -15.89 3.38 4.29
CA LEU A 350 -14.47 3.14 4.47
C LEU A 350 -13.61 4.15 3.68
N ALA A 351 -14.00 4.46 2.45
CA ALA A 351 -13.33 5.46 1.63
C ALA A 351 -13.34 6.85 2.28
N MET A 352 -14.45 7.26 2.88
CA MET A 352 -14.56 8.54 3.58
C MET A 352 -13.71 8.57 4.85
N LEU A 353 -13.73 7.50 5.66
CA LEU A 353 -12.88 7.37 6.86
C LEU A 353 -11.39 7.40 6.48
N SER A 354 -11.01 6.66 5.44
CA SER A 354 -9.64 6.68 4.92
C SER A 354 -9.24 8.08 4.46
N GLY A 355 -10.08 8.76 3.67
CA GLY A 355 -9.80 10.11 3.20
C GLY A 355 -9.54 11.10 4.33
N LEU A 356 -10.31 10.99 5.43
CA LEU A 356 -10.10 11.80 6.63
C LEU A 356 -8.74 11.48 7.29
N LEU A 357 -8.43 10.22 7.54
CA LEU A 357 -7.18 9.81 8.19
C LEU A 357 -5.95 10.23 7.36
N VAL A 358 -5.96 9.95 6.06
CA VAL A 358 -4.88 10.32 5.14
C VAL A 358 -4.70 11.84 5.11
N PHE A 359 -5.79 12.60 5.04
CA PHE A 359 -5.71 14.06 5.07
C PHE A 359 -5.11 14.57 6.38
N LEU A 360 -5.59 14.09 7.53
CA LEU A 360 -5.07 14.51 8.84
C LEU A 360 -3.59 14.14 8.99
N GLY A 361 -3.18 12.96 8.53
CA GLY A 361 -1.79 12.54 8.58
C GLY A 361 -0.88 13.39 7.68
N ILE A 362 -1.27 13.67 6.44
CA ILE A 362 -0.50 14.53 5.53
C ILE A 362 -0.50 15.98 6.00
N ALA A 363 -1.62 16.50 6.50
CA ALA A 363 -1.68 17.83 7.10
C ALA A 363 -0.83 17.95 8.37
N GLY A 364 -0.81 16.89 9.20
CA GLY A 364 0.08 16.79 10.36
C GLY A 364 1.56 16.87 10.00
N GLY A 365 1.94 16.46 8.78
CA GLY A 365 3.29 16.61 8.24
C GLY A 365 3.77 18.05 8.15
N ILE A 366 2.88 19.04 8.13
CA ILE A 366 3.27 20.45 8.22
C ILE A 366 4.05 20.73 9.51
N GLY A 367 3.69 20.06 10.61
CA GLY A 367 4.38 20.21 11.89
C GLY A 367 5.85 19.80 11.85
N THR A 368 6.19 18.74 11.10
CA THR A 368 7.57 18.26 10.96
C THR A 368 8.35 19.00 9.87
N VAL A 369 7.63 19.58 8.91
CA VAL A 369 8.21 20.34 7.80
C VAL A 369 8.68 21.74 8.25
N ILE A 370 7.92 22.38 9.13
CA ILE A 370 8.25 23.71 9.64
C ILE A 370 9.25 23.56 10.79
N VAL A 371 10.53 23.78 10.50
CA VAL A 371 11.65 23.62 11.44
C VAL A 371 11.41 24.42 12.74
N ALA A 372 10.78 25.59 12.66
CA ALA A 372 10.51 26.42 13.82
C ALA A 372 9.54 25.81 14.84
N LEU A 373 8.83 24.74 14.47
CA LEU A 373 7.91 24.03 15.39
C LEU A 373 8.62 22.96 16.23
N ASP A 374 9.84 22.57 15.84
CA ASP A 374 10.69 21.59 16.55
C ASP A 374 9.98 20.26 16.87
N LEU A 375 9.18 19.76 15.92
CA LEU A 375 8.40 18.51 16.08
C LEU A 375 9.07 17.30 15.43
N ASP A 376 10.23 17.50 14.77
CA ASP A 376 11.03 16.42 14.22
C ASP A 376 11.64 15.57 15.36
N GLY A 377 11.68 14.26 15.18
CA GLY A 377 12.18 13.33 16.21
C GLY A 377 11.24 13.08 17.40
N THR A 378 10.08 13.74 17.46
CA THR A 378 9.07 13.56 18.51
C THR A 378 7.99 12.55 18.14
N THR A 379 7.13 12.18 19.10
CA THR A 379 5.96 11.31 18.90
C THR A 379 4.92 11.93 17.94
N TRP A 380 5.02 13.21 17.61
CA TRP A 380 4.24 13.83 16.53
C TRP A 380 4.42 13.12 15.19
N MET A 381 5.68 12.74 14.83
CA MET A 381 5.94 11.97 13.61
C MET A 381 5.29 10.59 13.64
N THR A 382 5.26 9.95 14.82
CA THR A 382 4.59 8.65 14.99
C THR A 382 3.08 8.79 14.77
N ALA A 383 2.47 9.83 15.31
CA ALA A 383 1.05 10.14 15.11
C ALA A 383 0.71 10.36 13.63
N GLN A 384 1.52 11.16 12.94
CA GLN A 384 1.39 11.41 11.51
C GLN A 384 1.48 10.13 10.69
N ALA A 385 2.51 9.31 10.95
CA ALA A 385 2.72 8.04 10.26
C ALA A 385 1.55 7.08 10.47
N LEU A 386 1.08 6.96 11.70
CA LEU A 386 -0.06 6.12 12.07
C LEU A 386 -1.31 6.49 11.26
N LEU A 387 -1.64 7.77 11.18
CA LEU A 387 -2.82 8.24 10.43
C LEU A 387 -2.72 7.95 8.94
N VAL A 388 -1.57 8.20 8.32
CA VAL A 388 -1.36 7.93 6.88
C VAL A 388 -1.42 6.42 6.61
N LEU A 389 -0.71 5.61 7.40
CA LEU A 389 -0.62 4.16 7.16
C LEU A 389 -1.96 3.46 7.43
N ILE A 390 -2.62 3.73 8.56
CA ILE A 390 -3.93 3.13 8.84
C ILE A 390 -4.98 3.66 7.88
N GLY A 391 -4.95 4.94 7.53
CA GLY A 391 -5.81 5.50 6.49
C GLY A 391 -5.64 4.78 5.15
N THR A 392 -4.41 4.48 4.77
CA THR A 392 -4.10 3.70 3.56
C THR A 392 -4.60 2.26 3.64
N VAL A 393 -4.45 1.60 4.78
CA VAL A 393 -5.00 0.24 5.01
C VAL A 393 -6.52 0.27 4.90
N VAL A 394 -7.20 1.24 5.51
CA VAL A 394 -8.66 1.39 5.43
C VAL A 394 -9.11 1.64 3.98
N ALA A 395 -8.36 2.41 3.17
CA ALA A 395 -8.63 2.54 1.74
C ALA A 395 -8.47 1.21 0.99
N ALA A 396 -7.40 0.46 1.27
CA ALA A 396 -7.19 -0.85 0.66
C ALA A 396 -8.34 -1.80 1.02
N LEU A 397 -8.82 -1.79 2.27
CA LEU A 397 -10.00 -2.56 2.70
C LEU A 397 -11.29 -2.07 2.03
N ALA A 398 -11.46 -0.76 1.78
CA ALA A 398 -12.54 -0.24 0.96
C ALA A 398 -12.48 -0.81 -0.46
N GLY A 399 -11.29 -0.85 -1.06
CA GLY A 399 -11.04 -1.48 -2.35
C GLY A 399 -11.32 -2.98 -2.34
N VAL A 400 -10.85 -3.71 -1.34
CA VAL A 400 -11.13 -5.15 -1.19
C VAL A 400 -12.62 -5.40 -1.08
N ALA A 401 -13.37 -4.58 -0.32
CA ALA A 401 -14.82 -4.69 -0.21
C ALA A 401 -15.54 -4.33 -1.53
N PHE A 402 -15.05 -3.30 -2.23
CA PHE A 402 -15.59 -2.86 -3.51
C PHE A 402 -15.38 -3.91 -4.61
N TRP A 403 -14.15 -4.40 -4.77
CA TRP A 403 -13.81 -5.41 -5.78
C TRP A 403 -13.96 -6.87 -5.32
N ALA A 404 -14.55 -7.12 -4.12
CA ALA A 404 -14.77 -8.48 -3.62
C ALA A 404 -15.49 -9.42 -4.61
N PRO A 405 -16.50 -8.99 -5.41
CA PRO A 405 -17.09 -9.82 -6.46
C PRO A 405 -16.05 -10.30 -7.48
N LYS A 406 -15.15 -9.43 -7.91
CA LYS A 406 -14.11 -9.75 -8.88
C LYS A 406 -12.99 -10.63 -8.29
N LEU A 407 -12.63 -10.39 -7.05
CA LEU A 407 -11.58 -11.13 -6.35
C LEU A 407 -12.06 -12.52 -5.89
N TYR A 408 -13.24 -12.58 -5.29
CA TYR A 408 -13.74 -13.76 -4.57
C TYR A 408 -15.05 -14.34 -5.10
N GLY A 409 -15.69 -13.71 -6.09
CA GLY A 409 -17.01 -14.11 -6.60
C GLY A 409 -18.16 -13.90 -5.61
N LYS A 410 -17.96 -13.09 -4.56
CA LYS A 410 -18.94 -12.86 -3.49
C LYS A 410 -18.73 -11.51 -2.81
N LEU A 411 -19.79 -11.01 -2.17
CA LEU A 411 -19.68 -9.87 -1.25
C LEU A 411 -19.15 -10.31 0.11
N LEU A 412 -18.44 -9.41 0.78
CA LEU A 412 -18.03 -9.60 2.16
C LEU A 412 -19.22 -9.33 3.12
N PRO A 413 -19.18 -9.86 4.37
CA PRO A 413 -20.16 -9.53 5.40
C PRO A 413 -20.11 -8.04 5.74
N ASP A 414 -21.11 -7.28 5.27
CA ASP A 414 -21.13 -5.81 5.30
C ASP A 414 -20.98 -5.24 6.72
N SER A 415 -21.72 -5.78 7.69
CA SER A 415 -21.70 -5.31 9.09
C SER A 415 -20.34 -5.51 9.76
N LEU A 416 -19.68 -6.66 9.55
CA LEU A 416 -18.38 -6.95 10.15
C LEU A 416 -17.27 -6.10 9.54
N VAL A 417 -17.26 -5.95 8.20
CA VAL A 417 -16.27 -5.11 7.52
C VAL A 417 -16.43 -3.65 7.91
N ARG A 418 -17.67 -3.15 7.95
CA ARG A 418 -17.96 -1.77 8.34
C ARG A 418 -17.57 -1.51 9.78
N LEU A 419 -18.01 -2.36 10.70
CA LEU A 419 -17.66 -2.22 12.13
C LEU A 419 -16.16 -2.27 12.34
N GLY A 420 -15.49 -3.31 11.80
CA GLY A 420 -14.05 -3.49 11.97
C GLY A 420 -13.24 -2.32 11.43
N ALA A 421 -13.50 -1.88 10.19
CA ALA A 421 -12.78 -0.74 9.62
C ALA A 421 -13.11 0.60 10.31
N THR A 422 -14.33 0.78 10.82
CA THR A 422 -14.67 1.96 11.64
C THR A 422 -13.90 1.94 12.96
N LEU A 423 -13.79 0.78 13.63
CA LEU A 423 -12.96 0.65 14.83
C LEU A 423 -11.47 0.91 14.53
N MET A 424 -10.95 0.42 13.38
CA MET A 424 -9.58 0.75 12.98
C MET A 424 -9.38 2.26 12.83
N ALA A 425 -10.30 2.94 12.17
CA ALA A 425 -10.20 4.39 11.95
C ALA A 425 -10.33 5.20 13.26
N LEU A 426 -11.29 4.85 14.11
CA LEU A 426 -11.48 5.50 15.39
C LEU A 426 -10.31 5.21 16.33
N GLY A 427 -9.84 3.96 16.39
CA GLY A 427 -8.68 3.57 17.16
C GLY A 427 -7.42 4.32 16.75
N ALA A 428 -7.21 4.48 15.43
CA ALA A 428 -6.09 5.28 14.91
C ALA A 428 -6.18 6.75 15.35
N LEU A 429 -7.37 7.36 15.38
CA LEU A 429 -7.55 8.74 15.88
C LEU A 429 -7.31 8.82 17.38
N VAL A 430 -7.84 7.87 18.15
CA VAL A 430 -7.66 7.80 19.61
C VAL A 430 -6.18 7.57 19.96
N ALA A 431 -5.42 6.88 19.13
CA ALA A 431 -3.98 6.71 19.33
C ALA A 431 -3.17 7.95 18.86
N ALA A 432 -3.46 8.48 17.68
CA ALA A 432 -2.65 9.51 17.07
C ALA A 432 -2.79 10.88 17.74
N VAL A 433 -3.99 11.25 18.22
CA VAL A 433 -4.20 12.58 18.83
C VAL A 433 -3.37 12.73 20.11
N PRO A 434 -3.40 11.78 21.07
CA PRO A 434 -2.54 11.87 22.25
C PRO A 434 -1.04 11.88 21.89
N LEU A 435 -0.58 11.04 20.96
CA LEU A 435 0.81 11.04 20.51
C LEU A 435 1.23 12.39 19.90
N ALA A 436 0.34 13.04 19.14
CA ALA A 436 0.62 14.37 18.61
C ALA A 436 0.72 15.41 19.73
N ILE A 437 -0.16 15.36 20.74
CA ILE A 437 -0.10 16.26 21.89
C ILE A 437 1.19 16.00 22.68
N ALA A 438 1.53 14.74 22.99
CA ALA A 438 2.75 14.38 23.68
C ALA A 438 4.01 14.84 22.93
N GLY A 439 4.03 14.67 21.58
CA GLY A 439 5.10 15.18 20.72
C GLY A 439 5.21 16.70 20.74
N SER A 440 4.08 17.43 20.82
CA SER A 440 4.09 18.90 20.89
C SER A 440 4.62 19.47 22.22
N ILE A 441 4.63 18.66 23.28
CA ILE A 441 5.26 18.98 24.55
C ILE A 441 6.65 18.35 24.72
N GLY A 442 7.22 17.82 23.62
CA GLY A 442 8.60 17.39 23.51
C GLY A 442 8.89 15.93 23.78
N GLN A 443 7.87 15.05 23.85
CA GLN A 443 8.12 13.61 23.98
C GLN A 443 8.86 13.09 22.74
N ALA A 444 10.06 12.53 22.94
CA ALA A 444 10.86 11.95 21.88
C ALA A 444 10.25 10.61 21.40
N ARG A 445 10.55 10.23 20.15
CA ARG A 445 10.20 8.89 19.63
C ARG A 445 11.00 7.81 20.38
N VAL A 446 10.42 6.62 20.49
CA VAL A 446 11.05 5.44 21.12
C VAL A 446 12.49 5.20 20.69
N VAL A 447 12.80 5.41 19.41
CA VAL A 447 14.14 5.16 18.84
C VAL A 447 15.12 6.31 19.10
N ALA A 448 14.61 7.54 19.25
CA ALA A 448 15.46 8.72 19.44
C ALA A 448 15.87 8.93 20.91
N GLY A 449 14.98 8.66 21.84
CA GLY A 449 15.19 8.93 23.26
C GLY A 449 15.06 7.73 24.18
N GLY A 450 14.75 6.54 23.63
CA GLY A 450 14.35 5.39 24.42
C GLY A 450 12.89 5.50 24.88
N ILE A 451 12.44 4.47 25.58
CA ILE A 451 11.05 4.40 26.02
C ILE A 451 10.76 5.35 27.18
N ASP A 452 11.80 5.70 27.95
CA ASP A 452 11.73 6.54 29.15
C ASP A 452 11.99 8.03 28.87
N SER A 453 12.13 8.42 27.60
CA SER A 453 12.41 9.81 27.26
C SER A 453 11.16 10.67 27.38
N VAL A 454 10.98 11.25 28.54
CA VAL A 454 10.07 12.37 28.75
C VAL A 454 10.90 13.64 28.68
N ALA A 455 10.66 14.49 27.67
CA ALA A 455 11.20 15.83 27.70
C ALA A 455 10.64 16.57 28.92
N SER A 456 11.28 17.63 29.35
CA SER A 456 11.10 18.46 30.54
C SER A 456 9.67 18.92 30.91
N GLY A 457 8.67 18.06 30.67
CA GLY A 457 7.24 18.30 30.93
C GLY A 457 6.67 17.53 32.11
N ASP A 458 5.38 17.68 32.32
CA ASP A 458 4.62 16.95 33.34
C ASP A 458 4.54 15.46 32.94
N VAL A 459 5.33 14.62 33.62
CA VAL A 459 5.39 13.17 33.42
C VAL A 459 4.00 12.54 33.48
N SER A 460 3.15 12.95 34.44
CA SER A 460 1.82 12.41 34.60
C SER A 460 0.88 12.67 33.42
N THR A 461 1.05 13.81 32.75
CA THR A 461 0.30 14.14 31.52
C THR A 461 0.73 13.23 30.37
N VAL A 462 2.05 13.02 30.18
CA VAL A 462 2.57 12.14 29.11
C VAL A 462 2.12 10.70 29.34
N GLU A 463 2.22 10.17 30.54
CA GLU A 463 1.73 8.83 30.89
C GLU A 463 0.24 8.65 30.55
N THR A 464 -0.59 9.65 30.89
CA THR A 464 -2.02 9.60 30.54
C THR A 464 -2.24 9.59 29.02
N LEU A 465 -1.48 10.39 28.26
CA LEU A 465 -1.55 10.42 26.81
C LEU A 465 -1.10 9.09 26.18
N ASP A 466 -0.04 8.48 26.71
CA ASP A 466 0.46 7.18 26.25
C ASP A 466 -0.54 6.06 26.54
N LEU A 467 -1.20 6.07 27.71
CA LEU A 467 -2.26 5.12 28.02
C LEU A 467 -3.42 5.21 27.03
N VAL A 468 -3.90 6.42 26.75
CA VAL A 468 -5.00 6.64 25.78
C VAL A 468 -4.57 6.19 24.39
N SER A 469 -3.31 6.46 23.99
CA SER A 469 -2.74 5.99 22.73
C SER A 469 -2.70 4.46 22.66
N ALA A 470 -2.22 3.78 23.69
CA ALA A 470 -2.18 2.31 23.76
C ALA A 470 -3.58 1.69 23.62
N ILE A 471 -4.59 2.28 24.28
CA ILE A 471 -6.00 1.86 24.12
C ILE A 471 -6.44 2.03 22.65
N GLY A 472 -6.13 3.16 22.02
CA GLY A 472 -6.44 3.41 20.61
C GLY A 472 -5.81 2.39 19.67
N LEU A 473 -4.54 2.01 19.90
CA LEU A 473 -3.86 0.96 19.13
C LEU A 473 -4.55 -0.39 19.35
N GLY A 474 -4.93 -0.75 20.57
CA GLY A 474 -5.69 -1.97 20.87
C GLY A 474 -7.05 -2.02 20.13
N VAL A 475 -7.77 -0.90 20.09
CA VAL A 475 -9.03 -0.78 19.33
C VAL A 475 -8.78 -0.95 17.82
N THR A 476 -7.68 -0.41 17.29
CA THR A 476 -7.28 -0.60 15.88
C THR A 476 -7.05 -2.07 15.57
N VAL A 477 -6.33 -2.80 16.42
CA VAL A 477 -6.08 -4.24 16.27
C VAL A 477 -7.39 -5.04 16.36
N LEU A 478 -8.27 -4.71 17.30
CA LEU A 478 -9.60 -5.34 17.39
C LEU A 478 -10.40 -5.15 16.09
N GLY A 479 -10.37 -3.94 15.53
CA GLY A 479 -10.98 -3.66 14.23
C GLY A 479 -10.39 -4.51 13.10
N ALA A 480 -9.06 -4.66 13.06
CA ALA A 480 -8.36 -5.49 12.08
C ALA A 480 -8.74 -6.98 12.22
N LEU A 481 -8.88 -7.49 13.45
CA LEU A 481 -9.35 -8.86 13.71
C LEU A 481 -10.76 -9.10 13.17
N LEU A 482 -11.68 -8.15 13.36
CA LEU A 482 -13.04 -8.25 12.83
C LEU A 482 -13.06 -8.28 11.30
N VAL A 483 -12.24 -7.44 10.64
CA VAL A 483 -12.11 -7.47 9.18
C VAL A 483 -11.48 -8.77 8.71
N GLY A 484 -10.44 -9.27 9.38
CA GLY A 484 -9.84 -10.58 9.11
C GLY A 484 -10.86 -11.71 9.20
N GLY A 485 -11.67 -11.72 10.25
CA GLY A 485 -12.78 -12.65 10.41
C GLY A 485 -13.83 -12.55 9.28
N ALA A 486 -14.14 -11.34 8.85
CA ALA A 486 -15.06 -11.11 7.73
C ALA A 486 -14.52 -11.67 6.40
N LEU A 487 -13.21 -11.55 6.15
CA LEU A 487 -12.57 -12.11 4.95
C LEU A 487 -12.58 -13.65 4.95
N LEU A 488 -12.43 -14.27 6.12
CA LEU A 488 -12.50 -15.72 6.30
C LEU A 488 -13.93 -16.25 6.28
N ALA A 489 -14.94 -15.43 6.62
CA ALA A 489 -16.32 -15.83 6.65
C ALA A 489 -16.82 -16.15 5.24
N ARG A 490 -17.27 -17.42 5.05
CA ARG A 490 -17.87 -17.86 3.79
C ARG A 490 -19.35 -17.52 3.81
N ARG A 491 -19.80 -16.56 3.00
CA ARG A 491 -21.23 -16.41 2.73
C ARG A 491 -21.71 -17.60 1.90
N ARG A 492 -22.73 -18.30 2.38
CA ARG A 492 -23.49 -19.28 1.60
C ARG A 492 -24.61 -18.52 0.87
N GLY A 493 -24.78 -18.75 -0.41
CA GLY A 493 -25.84 -18.15 -1.24
C GLY A 493 -25.39 -17.94 -2.68
N ASP A 494 -26.31 -17.57 -3.54
CA ASP A 494 -26.06 -17.19 -4.92
C ASP A 494 -25.12 -15.98 -4.97
N GLY A 495 -24.26 -15.94 -6.00
CA GLY A 495 -23.31 -14.86 -6.18
C GLY A 495 -24.01 -13.49 -6.33
N PRO A 496 -23.29 -12.38 -6.05
CA PRO A 496 -23.88 -11.02 -6.07
C PRO A 496 -24.22 -10.52 -7.48
N GLY A 497 -24.05 -11.34 -8.51
CA GLY A 497 -24.05 -10.91 -9.91
C GLY A 497 -22.71 -10.32 -10.32
N ASP A 498 -22.63 -9.93 -11.59
CA ASP A 498 -21.36 -9.43 -12.17
C ASP A 498 -21.07 -7.99 -11.78
N ASP A 499 -22.08 -7.18 -11.51
CA ASP A 499 -21.95 -5.77 -11.16
C ASP A 499 -22.97 -5.33 -10.08
N PRO A 500 -22.73 -5.66 -8.81
CA PRO A 500 -23.66 -5.33 -7.72
C PRO A 500 -23.71 -3.84 -7.35
N TRP A 501 -22.76 -3.05 -7.86
CA TRP A 501 -22.60 -1.64 -7.50
C TRP A 501 -23.07 -0.68 -8.60
N GLU A 502 -23.43 -1.19 -9.79
CA GLU A 502 -23.62 -0.37 -10.99
C GLU A 502 -22.34 0.42 -11.33
N GLY A 503 -21.20 -0.29 -11.33
CA GLY A 503 -19.87 0.30 -11.50
C GLY A 503 -19.71 1.03 -12.84
N HIS A 504 -18.74 1.94 -12.90
CA HIS A 504 -18.57 2.85 -14.04
C HIS A 504 -17.46 2.43 -15.00
N THR A 505 -16.56 1.57 -14.55
CA THR A 505 -15.29 1.22 -15.19
C THR A 505 -15.27 -0.22 -15.71
N LEU A 506 -14.28 -0.57 -16.54
CA LEU A 506 -14.26 -1.80 -17.35
C LEU A 506 -14.32 -3.10 -16.54
N GLU A 507 -13.77 -3.14 -15.34
CA GLU A 507 -13.80 -4.34 -14.51
C GLU A 507 -15.22 -4.87 -14.25
N TRP A 508 -16.22 -4.01 -14.39
CA TRP A 508 -17.63 -4.39 -14.19
C TRP A 508 -18.32 -4.95 -15.43
N THR A 509 -17.61 -5.02 -16.59
CA THR A 509 -18.15 -5.62 -17.82
C THR A 509 -17.95 -7.13 -17.90
N THR A 510 -17.07 -7.70 -17.08
CA THR A 510 -16.76 -9.13 -17.08
C THR A 510 -17.44 -9.85 -15.92
N SER A 511 -17.51 -11.18 -15.98
CA SER A 511 -18.12 -12.00 -14.92
C SER A 511 -17.41 -11.85 -13.56
N SER A 512 -18.07 -12.29 -12.51
CA SER A 512 -17.57 -12.28 -11.13
C SER A 512 -17.51 -13.70 -10.54
N PRO A 513 -16.34 -14.35 -10.47
CA PRO A 513 -15.00 -13.85 -10.85
C PRO A 513 -14.77 -13.81 -12.37
N PRO A 514 -13.84 -12.98 -12.86
CA PRO A 514 -13.47 -12.90 -14.26
C PRO A 514 -12.94 -14.24 -14.82
N PRO A 515 -13.13 -14.53 -16.12
CA PRO A 515 -12.55 -15.72 -16.77
C PRO A 515 -11.02 -15.58 -16.93
N ILE A 516 -10.37 -16.64 -17.39
CA ILE A 516 -8.96 -16.56 -17.84
C ILE A 516 -8.89 -15.59 -19.02
N GLY A 517 -7.94 -14.63 -18.96
CA GLY A 517 -7.84 -13.57 -19.97
C GLY A 517 -8.76 -12.36 -19.71
N ASN A 518 -9.46 -12.35 -18.59
CA ASN A 518 -10.26 -11.27 -18.03
C ASN A 518 -11.53 -10.91 -18.83
N PHE A 519 -11.47 -10.82 -20.15
CA PHE A 519 -12.58 -10.34 -21.00
C PHE A 519 -12.83 -11.28 -22.18
N ALA A 520 -14.07 -11.63 -22.44
CA ALA A 520 -14.48 -12.27 -23.68
C ALA A 520 -14.62 -11.21 -24.81
N THR A 521 -15.18 -10.06 -24.48
CA THR A 521 -15.33 -8.89 -25.37
C THR A 521 -15.14 -7.62 -24.56
N LEU A 522 -14.59 -6.58 -25.20
CA LEU A 522 -14.44 -5.27 -24.58
C LEU A 522 -15.43 -4.30 -25.23
N PRO A 523 -16.13 -3.46 -24.45
CA PRO A 523 -16.95 -2.39 -24.99
C PRO A 523 -16.08 -1.30 -25.62
N ALA A 524 -16.66 -0.46 -26.47
CA ALA A 524 -15.99 0.73 -26.97
C ALA A 524 -15.70 1.71 -25.82
N ILE A 525 -14.43 2.13 -25.71
CA ILE A 525 -13.97 3.03 -24.64
C ILE A 525 -13.91 4.46 -25.18
N THR A 526 -14.96 5.22 -24.93
CA THR A 526 -15.08 6.62 -25.39
C THR A 526 -14.83 7.64 -24.28
N SER A 527 -14.91 7.23 -23.00
CA SER A 527 -14.75 8.10 -21.83
C SER A 527 -14.03 7.38 -20.69
N GLU A 528 -13.87 8.06 -19.56
CA GLU A 528 -13.37 7.53 -18.29
C GLU A 528 -14.38 6.64 -17.55
N ALA A 529 -15.66 6.70 -17.93
CA ALA A 529 -16.76 5.98 -17.31
C ALA A 529 -17.64 5.26 -18.35
N PRO A 530 -17.08 4.30 -19.12
CA PRO A 530 -17.76 3.71 -20.28
C PRO A 530 -19.08 3.01 -19.93
N LEU A 531 -19.18 2.36 -18.76
CA LEU A 531 -20.42 1.70 -18.36
C LEU A 531 -21.48 2.69 -17.88
N TYR A 532 -21.07 3.76 -17.21
CA TYR A 532 -22.00 4.83 -16.85
C TYR A 532 -22.63 5.42 -18.13
N ASP A 533 -21.82 5.67 -19.15
CA ASP A 533 -22.32 6.17 -20.43
C ASP A 533 -23.28 5.21 -21.11
N ALA A 534 -22.92 3.94 -21.16
CA ALA A 534 -23.79 2.92 -21.76
C ALA A 534 -25.15 2.81 -21.05
N ARG A 535 -25.22 3.06 -19.72
CA ARG A 535 -26.48 3.02 -18.96
C ARG A 535 -27.32 4.28 -19.08
N TYR A 536 -26.68 5.45 -19.17
CA TYR A 536 -27.34 6.74 -19.07
C TYR A 536 -27.21 7.58 -20.36
N ALA A 537 -26.63 7.04 -21.43
CA ALA A 537 -26.70 7.67 -22.74
C ALA A 537 -28.18 7.80 -23.15
N PRO A 538 -28.65 8.98 -23.61
CA PRO A 538 -29.95 9.04 -24.26
C PRO A 538 -29.98 8.01 -25.37
N ALA A 539 -31.04 7.22 -25.45
CA ALA A 539 -31.23 6.29 -26.55
C ALA A 539 -31.04 7.08 -27.86
N SER A 540 -29.97 6.78 -28.58
CA SER A 540 -29.78 7.33 -29.92
C SER A 540 -31.04 6.93 -30.69
N SER A 541 -31.83 7.92 -31.10
CA SER A 541 -32.86 7.69 -32.11
C SER A 541 -32.18 6.94 -33.24
N THR A 542 -32.45 5.66 -33.36
CA THR A 542 -32.26 4.94 -34.61
C THR A 542 -33.14 5.66 -35.60
N GLU A 543 -32.57 6.64 -36.30
CA GLU A 543 -33.14 7.13 -37.54
C GLU A 543 -33.24 5.91 -38.45
N SER A 544 -34.46 5.38 -38.55
CA SER A 544 -34.89 4.55 -39.65
C SER A 544 -34.69 5.38 -40.93
N THR A 545 -33.61 5.13 -41.60
CA THR A 545 -33.55 5.44 -43.03
C THR A 545 -34.34 4.35 -43.76
N ASP A 546 -35.62 4.62 -44.00
CA ASP A 546 -36.39 3.97 -45.04
C ASP A 546 -35.88 4.42 -46.43
#